data_c2af0c37db353d0ced64cb0ee86c8be3
#
_entry.id   c2af0c37db353d0ced64cb0ee86c8be3
#
_cell.length_a   1.000
_cell.length_b   1.000
_cell.length_c   1.000
_cell.angle_alpha   90.00
_cell.angle_beta   90.00
_cell.angle_gamma   90.00
#
_symmetry.space_group_name_H-M   'P 1'
#
loop_
_entity.id
_entity.type
_entity.pdbx_description
1 polymer ?
#
loop_
_entity_poly.entity_id
_entity_poly.type
_entity_poly.pdbx_seq_one_letter_code
_entity_poly.pdbx_strand_id
1 'polypeptide(L)'
;VLKKYDGLPTIVTTHDYLSANNEKKSVPIIDFHAVDARHNNAQMLWDKLISQHSQIFMVLSGHQHGQGLLIEKNDFGGKVYQIMADYQDRGQSGIDAGQPIDPYTGRPVGIGDGWMRLMTFDFSGSVPFVEVSTYSSHYLVDANHLDNYAAWYRRLEQPNMTDDEFLKADSYTLELDDFYSRFGSSSGL
;
A
#
# COMPACT_ATOMS: atom_id res chain seq x y z
N VAL A 1 2.56 -19.29 13.82
CA VAL A 1 3.21 -19.31 12.50
C VAL A 1 4.57 -18.62 12.61
N LEU A 2 4.64 -17.32 12.98
CA LEU A 2 5.89 -16.53 13.01
C LEU A 2 7.01 -17.21 13.81
N LYS A 3 6.72 -17.69 15.03
CA LYS A 3 7.73 -18.42 15.86
C LYS A 3 8.28 -19.70 15.20
N LYS A 4 7.50 -20.35 14.33
CA LYS A 4 7.95 -21.55 13.61
C LYS A 4 8.94 -21.20 12.50
N TYR A 5 8.81 -20.02 11.92
CA TYR A 5 9.60 -19.52 10.80
C TYR A 5 10.42 -18.28 11.22
N ASP A 6 10.93 -18.32 12.45
CA ASP A 6 11.74 -17.24 12.99
C ASP A 6 12.96 -16.97 12.11
N GLY A 7 13.27 -15.69 11.91
CA GLY A 7 14.36 -15.23 11.04
C GLY A 7 14.06 -15.20 9.53
N LEU A 8 12.93 -15.74 9.06
CA LEU A 8 12.58 -15.64 7.65
C LEU A 8 11.89 -14.30 7.33
N PRO A 9 12.32 -13.59 6.27
CA PRO A 9 11.66 -12.35 5.83
C PRO A 9 10.17 -12.58 5.65
N THR A 10 9.35 -11.76 6.30
CA THR A 10 7.90 -11.96 6.33
C THR A 10 7.17 -10.71 5.84
N ILE A 11 6.26 -10.90 4.89
CA ILE A 11 5.28 -9.91 4.44
C ILE A 11 3.94 -10.23 5.11
N VAL A 12 3.33 -9.24 5.75
CA VAL A 12 1.97 -9.34 6.30
C VAL A 12 1.00 -8.71 5.32
N THR A 13 -0.08 -9.41 5.01
CA THR A 13 -1.19 -8.84 4.24
C THR A 13 -2.42 -8.70 5.13
N THR A 14 -3.06 -7.56 5.07
CA THR A 14 -4.27 -7.28 5.83
C THR A 14 -5.21 -6.37 5.02
N HIS A 15 -6.42 -6.13 5.50
CA HIS A 15 -7.41 -5.36 4.76
C HIS A 15 -7.34 -3.87 5.09
N ASP A 16 -7.99 -3.43 6.16
CA ASP A 16 -8.06 -2.01 6.56
C ASP A 16 -6.96 -1.66 7.55
N TYR A 17 -5.87 -1.07 7.08
CA TYR A 17 -4.70 -0.81 7.90
C TYR A 17 -4.13 0.61 7.72
N LEU A 18 -3.62 0.97 6.53
CA LEU A 18 -3.03 2.26 6.25
C LEU A 18 -4.01 3.14 5.45
N SER A 19 -4.04 4.43 5.72
CA SER A 19 -4.81 5.40 4.94
C SER A 19 -3.98 6.02 3.81
N ALA A 20 -4.65 6.69 2.87
CA ALA A 20 -4.00 7.50 1.85
C ALA A 20 -3.22 8.70 2.40
N ASN A 21 -3.42 9.05 3.67
CA ASN A 21 -2.62 10.06 4.38
C ASN A 21 -1.39 9.46 5.09
N ASN A 22 -1.05 8.20 4.80
CA ASN A 22 0.06 7.48 5.41
C ASN A 22 -0.07 7.29 6.94
N GLU A 23 -1.29 7.16 7.43
CA GLU A 23 -1.60 6.98 8.84
C GLU A 23 -2.21 5.59 9.08
N LYS A 24 -1.81 4.95 10.18
CA LYS A 24 -2.48 3.72 10.63
C LYS A 24 -3.90 4.05 11.10
N LYS A 25 -4.89 3.33 10.58
CA LYS A 25 -6.30 3.55 10.93
C LYS A 25 -6.57 3.10 12.36
N SER A 26 -6.76 4.07 13.24
CA SER A 26 -7.19 3.82 14.62
C SER A 26 -8.68 3.47 14.72
N VAL A 27 -9.48 4.04 13.82
CA VAL A 27 -10.91 3.74 13.69
C VAL A 27 -11.17 3.29 12.27
N PRO A 28 -11.37 1.98 12.03
CA PRO A 28 -11.78 1.46 10.73
C PRO A 28 -13.22 1.93 10.39
N ILE A 29 -13.63 1.76 9.14
CA ILE A 29 -15.01 2.10 8.71
C ILE A 29 -16.05 1.40 9.59
N ILE A 30 -15.76 0.14 9.97
CA ILE A 30 -16.52 -0.58 11.00
C ILE A 30 -15.58 -0.81 12.16
N ASP A 31 -15.82 -0.17 13.28
CA ASP A 31 -15.02 -0.40 14.49
C ASP A 31 -15.38 -1.74 15.13
N PHE A 32 -14.79 -2.81 14.62
CA PHE A 32 -14.97 -4.16 15.17
C PHE A 32 -14.51 -4.26 16.62
N HIS A 33 -13.57 -3.42 17.06
CA HIS A 33 -13.12 -3.42 18.47
C HIS A 33 -14.21 -2.90 19.40
N ALA A 34 -15.04 -1.97 18.95
CA ALA A 34 -16.21 -1.52 19.71
C ALA A 34 -17.31 -2.61 19.83
N VAL A 35 -17.37 -3.52 18.83
CA VAL A 35 -18.31 -4.66 18.86
C VAL A 35 -17.74 -5.80 19.73
N ASP A 36 -16.43 -6.09 19.61
CA ASP A 36 -15.74 -7.11 20.37
C ASP A 36 -14.31 -6.69 20.65
N ALA A 37 -13.96 -6.48 21.91
CA ALA A 37 -12.65 -6.05 22.36
C ALA A 37 -11.49 -6.99 21.99
N ARG A 38 -11.78 -8.20 21.47
CA ARG A 38 -10.77 -9.13 20.93
C ARG A 38 -10.28 -8.73 19.54
N HIS A 39 -11.03 -7.89 18.81
CA HIS A 39 -10.62 -7.37 17.51
C HIS A 39 -9.59 -6.23 17.69
N ASN A 40 -8.68 -6.10 16.74
CA ASN A 40 -7.66 -5.07 16.75
C ASN A 40 -7.85 -4.11 15.58
N ASN A 41 -7.66 -2.81 15.83
CA ASN A 41 -7.46 -1.83 14.78
C ASN A 41 -6.01 -1.85 14.26
N ALA A 42 -5.68 -1.00 13.30
CA ALA A 42 -4.36 -0.97 12.67
C ALA A 42 -3.23 -0.65 13.67
N GLN A 43 -3.45 0.34 14.56
CA GLN A 43 -2.45 0.68 15.57
C GLN A 43 -2.23 -0.48 16.57
N MET A 44 -3.30 -1.14 17.00
CA MET A 44 -3.20 -2.31 17.86
C MET A 44 -2.50 -3.49 17.16
N LEU A 45 -2.70 -3.66 15.85
CA LEU A 45 -2.01 -4.68 15.06
C LEU A 45 -0.50 -4.38 14.98
N TRP A 46 -0.15 -3.11 14.81
CA TRP A 46 1.24 -2.66 14.90
C TRP A 46 1.83 -2.97 16.27
N ASP A 47 1.22 -2.49 17.35
CA ASP A 47 1.76 -2.58 18.71
C ASP A 47 1.84 -4.02 19.24
N LYS A 48 0.90 -4.88 18.86
CA LYS A 48 0.79 -6.24 19.40
C LYS A 48 1.43 -7.32 18.55
N LEU A 49 1.70 -7.04 17.28
CA LEU A 49 2.20 -8.03 16.34
C LEU A 49 3.36 -7.49 15.50
N ILE A 50 3.15 -6.44 14.71
CA ILE A 50 4.08 -6.10 13.64
C ILE A 50 5.39 -5.57 14.23
N SER A 51 5.33 -4.62 15.18
CA SER A 51 6.54 -4.05 15.79
C SER A 51 7.33 -5.07 16.62
N GLN A 52 6.64 -6.09 17.15
CA GLN A 52 7.22 -7.09 18.06
C GLN A 52 7.89 -8.27 17.35
N HIS A 53 7.95 -8.28 16.02
CA HIS A 53 8.56 -9.39 15.27
C HIS A 53 9.60 -8.85 14.28
N SER A 54 10.89 -9.11 14.59
CA SER A 54 12.03 -8.66 13.78
C SER A 54 12.00 -9.14 12.33
N GLN A 55 11.31 -10.24 12.05
CA GLN A 55 11.21 -10.85 10.73
C GLN A 55 10.18 -10.18 9.80
N ILE A 56 9.27 -9.35 10.33
CA ILE A 56 8.31 -8.61 9.50
C ILE A 56 9.03 -7.38 8.95
N PHE A 57 9.12 -7.30 7.61
CA PHE A 57 9.73 -6.15 6.94
C PHE A 57 8.74 -5.38 6.07
N MET A 58 7.57 -5.97 5.76
CA MET A 58 6.58 -5.32 4.91
C MET A 58 5.15 -5.63 5.35
N VAL A 59 4.26 -4.65 5.19
CA VAL A 59 2.81 -4.80 5.37
C VAL A 59 2.12 -4.29 4.11
N LEU A 60 1.22 -5.08 3.55
CA LEU A 60 0.40 -4.72 2.39
C LEU A 60 -1.06 -4.64 2.81
N SER A 61 -1.75 -3.58 2.41
CA SER A 61 -3.15 -3.33 2.73
C SER A 61 -3.93 -2.68 1.58
N GLY A 62 -5.25 -2.68 1.70
CA GLY A 62 -6.19 -2.02 0.79
C GLY A 62 -7.28 -1.29 1.56
N HIS A 63 -8.52 -1.36 1.08
CA HIS A 63 -9.75 -0.82 1.65
C HIS A 63 -9.84 0.72 1.73
N GLN A 64 -8.77 1.40 2.09
CA GLN A 64 -8.72 2.86 2.05
C GLN A 64 -8.34 3.27 0.64
N HIS A 65 -9.27 3.93 -0.06
CA HIS A 65 -9.11 4.21 -1.50
C HIS A 65 -7.90 5.12 -1.77
N GLY A 66 -7.14 4.80 -2.81
CA GLY A 66 -5.92 5.49 -3.20
C GLY A 66 -4.63 4.69 -2.93
N GLN A 67 -3.58 5.40 -2.61
CA GLN A 67 -2.26 4.81 -2.28
C GLN A 67 -1.66 5.47 -1.04
N GLY A 68 -0.81 4.71 -0.33
CA GLY A 68 -0.08 5.20 0.82
C GLY A 68 1.21 4.42 1.07
N LEU A 69 2.19 5.08 1.66
CA LEU A 69 3.46 4.50 2.07
C LEU A 69 3.89 5.09 3.41
N LEU A 70 4.06 4.24 4.42
CA LEU A 70 4.61 4.60 5.71
C LEU A 70 5.79 3.69 6.04
N ILE A 71 6.91 4.26 6.43
CA ILE A 71 8.10 3.50 6.84
C ILE A 71 8.37 3.81 8.30
N GLU A 72 8.32 2.79 9.15
CA GLU A 72 8.60 2.91 10.58
C GLU A 72 9.59 1.84 11.01
N LYS A 73 10.25 2.08 12.14
CA LYS A 73 11.11 1.06 12.76
C LYS A 73 10.31 0.24 13.77
N ASN A 74 10.49 -1.08 13.72
CA ASN A 74 9.97 -2.00 14.72
C ASN A 74 10.79 -1.93 16.04
N ASP A 75 10.39 -2.68 17.06
CA ASP A 75 11.02 -2.68 18.38
C ASP A 75 12.48 -3.17 18.38
N PHE A 76 12.93 -3.76 17.27
CA PHE A 76 14.30 -4.22 17.03
C PHE A 76 15.13 -3.26 16.18
N GLY A 77 14.56 -2.10 15.80
CA GLY A 77 15.19 -1.09 14.96
C GLY A 77 15.14 -1.34 13.46
N GLY A 78 14.56 -2.46 13.01
CA GLY A 78 14.41 -2.81 11.61
C GLY A 78 13.27 -2.03 10.95
N LYS A 79 13.46 -1.60 9.70
CA LYS A 79 12.42 -0.91 8.93
C LYS A 79 11.28 -1.85 8.58
N VAL A 80 10.05 -1.34 8.65
CA VAL A 80 8.85 -1.98 8.15
C VAL A 80 8.20 -1.06 7.12
N TYR A 81 8.12 -1.53 5.88
CA TYR A 81 7.53 -0.81 4.76
C TYR A 81 6.04 -1.13 4.69
N GLN A 82 5.20 -0.17 5.03
CA GLN A 82 3.75 -0.33 5.10
C GLN A 82 3.14 0.33 3.87
N ILE A 83 2.56 -0.47 2.98
CA ILE A 83 2.09 -0.04 1.67
C ILE A 83 0.59 -0.30 1.57
N MET A 84 -0.15 0.71 1.15
CA MET A 84 -1.56 0.63 0.85
C MET A 84 -1.79 0.92 -0.63
N ALA A 85 -2.63 0.12 -1.28
CA ALA A 85 -3.13 0.38 -2.62
C ALA A 85 -4.55 -0.17 -2.77
N ASP A 86 -5.49 0.70 -3.07
CA ASP A 86 -6.86 0.36 -3.43
C ASP A 86 -7.38 1.34 -4.49
N TYR A 87 -7.52 0.84 -5.69
CA TYR A 87 -7.83 1.64 -6.87
C TYR A 87 -9.26 1.43 -7.40
N GLN A 88 -10.13 0.89 -6.58
CA GLN A 88 -11.50 0.55 -7.00
C GLN A 88 -12.31 1.76 -7.52
N ASP A 89 -11.99 2.96 -7.07
CA ASP A 89 -12.67 4.19 -7.52
C ASP A 89 -11.98 4.87 -8.72
N ARG A 90 -10.86 4.34 -9.20
CA ARG A 90 -10.17 4.88 -10.37
C ARG A 90 -10.79 4.35 -11.64
N GLY A 91 -11.97 4.87 -11.99
CA GLY A 91 -12.81 4.39 -13.08
C GLY A 91 -13.20 5.48 -14.08
N GLN A 92 -12.23 6.13 -14.74
CA GLN A 92 -12.51 7.17 -15.75
C GLN A 92 -13.33 6.64 -16.92
N SER A 93 -13.07 5.41 -17.37
CA SER A 93 -13.83 4.78 -18.45
C SER A 93 -15.33 4.65 -18.12
N GLY A 94 -15.67 4.42 -16.86
CA GLY A 94 -17.04 4.40 -16.38
C GLY A 94 -17.70 5.78 -16.47
N ILE A 95 -16.96 6.84 -16.08
CA ILE A 95 -17.45 8.23 -16.21
C ILE A 95 -17.72 8.56 -17.68
N ASP A 96 -16.75 8.25 -18.54
CA ASP A 96 -16.86 8.53 -19.99
C ASP A 96 -18.00 7.75 -20.65
N ALA A 97 -18.34 6.57 -20.12
CA ALA A 97 -19.50 5.77 -20.51
C ALA A 97 -20.83 6.22 -19.88
N GLY A 98 -20.83 7.29 -19.08
CA GLY A 98 -22.03 7.83 -18.45
C GLY A 98 -22.47 7.11 -17.18
N GLN A 99 -21.56 6.41 -16.50
CA GLN A 99 -21.86 5.83 -15.19
C GLN A 99 -22.24 6.92 -14.17
N PRO A 100 -23.24 6.64 -13.31
CA PRO A 100 -23.63 7.58 -12.27
C PRO A 100 -22.47 7.88 -11.33
N ILE A 101 -22.35 9.13 -10.93
CA ILE A 101 -21.46 9.53 -9.83
C ILE A 101 -22.22 9.36 -8.51
N ASP A 102 -21.61 8.67 -7.57
CA ASP A 102 -22.13 8.56 -6.21
C ASP A 102 -22.19 9.96 -5.58
N PRO A 103 -23.39 10.43 -5.16
CA PRO A 103 -23.54 11.79 -4.64
C PRO A 103 -22.85 12.01 -3.31
N TYR A 104 -22.48 10.96 -2.58
CA TYR A 104 -21.82 11.07 -1.28
C TYR A 104 -20.29 11.09 -1.41
N THR A 105 -19.74 10.33 -2.34
CA THR A 105 -18.29 10.22 -2.53
C THR A 105 -17.78 11.10 -3.67
N GLY A 106 -18.64 11.53 -4.58
CA GLY A 106 -18.25 12.25 -5.80
C GLY A 106 -17.49 11.39 -6.81
N ARG A 107 -17.55 10.07 -6.67
CA ARG A 107 -16.79 9.08 -7.44
C ARG A 107 -17.70 8.20 -8.28
N PRO A 108 -17.21 7.59 -9.37
CA PRO A 108 -18.02 6.63 -10.14
C PRO A 108 -18.44 5.46 -9.26
N VAL A 109 -19.67 4.99 -9.45
CA VAL A 109 -20.21 3.86 -8.69
C VAL A 109 -19.48 2.57 -9.11
N GLY A 110 -18.53 2.14 -8.29
CA GLY A 110 -18.03 0.75 -8.26
C GLY A 110 -17.32 0.21 -9.48
N ILE A 111 -16.79 1.07 -10.38
CA ILE A 111 -16.07 0.60 -11.58
C ILE A 111 -14.67 1.21 -11.59
N GLY A 112 -13.68 0.38 -11.27
CA GLY A 112 -12.28 0.73 -11.50
C GLY A 112 -11.84 0.36 -12.92
N ASP A 113 -10.82 1.03 -13.42
CA ASP A 113 -10.21 0.77 -14.73
C ASP A 113 -9.11 -0.31 -14.68
N GLY A 114 -9.28 -1.28 -13.80
CA GLY A 114 -8.36 -2.42 -13.65
C GLY A 114 -6.95 -2.02 -13.20
N TRP A 115 -6.81 -0.91 -12.48
CA TRP A 115 -5.55 -0.49 -11.88
C TRP A 115 -5.11 -1.48 -10.81
N MET A 116 -3.84 -1.83 -10.85
CA MET A 116 -3.21 -2.72 -9.88
C MET A 116 -1.79 -2.24 -9.57
N ARG A 117 -1.32 -2.54 -8.37
CA ARG A 117 0.07 -2.29 -7.97
C ARG A 117 0.93 -3.50 -8.30
N LEU A 118 1.97 -3.28 -9.07
CA LEU A 118 3.01 -4.26 -9.36
C LEU A 118 4.23 -3.96 -8.49
N MET A 119 4.85 -5.02 -7.98
CA MET A 119 6.03 -4.93 -7.13
C MET A 119 7.08 -5.93 -7.62
N THR A 120 8.21 -5.41 -8.10
CA THR A 120 9.33 -6.24 -8.54
C THR A 120 10.45 -6.15 -7.51
N PHE A 121 10.79 -7.27 -6.88
CA PHE A 121 11.84 -7.37 -5.89
C PHE A 121 13.16 -7.73 -6.57
N ASP A 122 14.20 -6.93 -6.36
CA ASP A 122 15.55 -7.22 -6.82
C ASP A 122 16.50 -7.41 -5.64
N PHE A 123 17.06 -8.62 -5.53
CA PHE A 123 18.02 -9.02 -4.52
C PHE A 123 19.41 -9.28 -5.12
N SER A 124 19.69 -8.85 -6.34
CA SER A 124 20.96 -9.11 -7.02
C SER A 124 22.08 -8.15 -6.59
N GLY A 125 21.73 -6.95 -6.10
CA GLY A 125 22.66 -5.92 -5.71
C GLY A 125 23.13 -5.99 -4.26
N SER A 126 24.05 -5.11 -3.89
CA SER A 126 24.51 -4.95 -2.49
C SER A 126 23.44 -4.37 -1.56
N VAL A 127 22.49 -3.64 -2.10
CA VAL A 127 21.28 -3.16 -1.43
C VAL A 127 20.10 -3.66 -2.24
N PRO A 128 19.25 -4.55 -1.69
CA PRO A 128 18.06 -4.96 -2.38
C PRO A 128 17.04 -3.84 -2.46
N PHE A 129 16.20 -3.88 -3.48
CA PHE A 129 15.16 -2.88 -3.66
C PHE A 129 13.86 -3.49 -4.20
N VAL A 130 12.80 -2.72 -4.13
CA VAL A 130 11.50 -3.03 -4.73
C VAL A 130 11.15 -1.90 -5.69
N GLU A 131 10.99 -2.24 -6.96
CA GLU A 131 10.35 -1.34 -7.93
C GLU A 131 8.83 -1.48 -7.80
N VAL A 132 8.18 -0.35 -7.60
CA VAL A 132 6.72 -0.27 -7.44
C VAL A 132 6.17 0.55 -8.60
N SER A 133 5.22 -0.03 -9.33
CA SER A 133 4.48 0.66 -10.39
C SER A 133 2.99 0.40 -10.27
N THR A 134 2.19 1.26 -10.90
CA THR A 134 0.74 1.11 -10.98
C THR A 134 0.37 0.95 -12.45
N TYR A 135 -0.22 -0.20 -12.78
CA TYR A 135 -0.57 -0.63 -14.13
C TYR A 135 -2.08 -0.81 -14.28
N SER A 136 -2.64 -0.44 -15.43
CA SER A 136 -4.04 -0.71 -15.75
C SER A 136 -4.16 -1.84 -16.77
N SER A 137 -4.93 -2.86 -16.42
CA SER A 137 -5.31 -3.92 -17.35
C SER A 137 -6.35 -3.48 -18.38
N HIS A 138 -7.04 -2.36 -18.15
CA HIS A 138 -7.97 -1.76 -19.10
C HIS A 138 -7.24 -0.93 -20.16
N TYR A 139 -6.37 0.00 -19.71
CA TYR A 139 -5.61 0.86 -20.62
C TYR A 139 -4.35 0.18 -21.15
N LEU A 140 -3.91 -0.94 -20.59
CA LEU A 140 -2.69 -1.69 -20.94
C LEU A 140 -1.42 -0.84 -20.82
N VAL A 141 -1.34 0.02 -19.81
CA VAL A 141 -0.26 0.99 -19.63
C VAL A 141 -0.02 1.25 -18.14
N ASP A 142 1.20 1.66 -17.79
CA ASP A 142 1.51 2.16 -16.45
C ASP A 142 0.97 3.58 -16.26
N ALA A 143 0.64 3.91 -15.02
CA ALA A 143 0.04 5.19 -14.63
C ALA A 143 0.85 6.43 -15.08
N ASN A 144 2.18 6.35 -15.03
CA ASN A 144 3.08 7.43 -15.44
C ASN A 144 3.24 7.58 -16.96
N HIS A 145 2.65 6.67 -17.75
CA HIS A 145 2.63 6.74 -19.22
C HIS A 145 1.24 7.06 -19.78
N LEU A 146 0.26 7.27 -18.90
CA LEU A 146 -1.09 7.66 -19.32
C LEU A 146 -1.30 9.16 -19.07
N ASP A 147 -1.40 9.92 -20.17
CA ASP A 147 -1.79 11.33 -20.13
C ASP A 147 -3.10 11.50 -19.35
N ASN A 148 -3.21 12.53 -18.55
CA ASN A 148 -4.37 12.83 -17.71
C ASN A 148 -4.60 11.92 -16.49
N TYR A 149 -3.80 10.88 -16.24
CA TYR A 149 -4.00 10.01 -15.09
C TYR A 149 -4.11 10.78 -13.76
N ALA A 150 -3.14 11.64 -13.48
CA ALA A 150 -3.16 12.47 -12.27
C ALA A 150 -4.34 13.46 -12.28
N ALA A 151 -4.66 14.03 -13.43
CA ALA A 151 -5.79 14.96 -13.56
C ALA A 151 -7.14 14.29 -13.25
N TRP A 152 -7.30 13.02 -13.59
CA TRP A 152 -8.52 12.26 -13.31
C TRP A 152 -8.68 11.92 -11.81
N TYR A 153 -7.61 11.45 -11.15
CA TYR A 153 -7.76 10.79 -9.85
C TYR A 153 -7.22 11.61 -8.67
N ARG A 154 -6.13 12.38 -8.87
CA ARG A 154 -5.48 13.12 -7.78
C ARG A 154 -6.43 14.03 -7.01
N ARG A 155 -7.27 14.78 -7.74
CA ARG A 155 -8.15 15.76 -7.12
C ARG A 155 -9.12 15.16 -6.12
N LEU A 156 -9.53 13.91 -6.35
CA LEU A 156 -10.47 13.20 -5.48
C LEU A 156 -9.76 12.47 -4.33
N GLU A 157 -8.57 11.95 -4.60
CA GLU A 157 -7.86 11.12 -3.63
C GLU A 157 -6.86 11.93 -2.79
N GLN A 158 -6.10 12.82 -3.43
CA GLN A 158 -5.01 13.57 -2.84
C GLN A 158 -5.02 15.04 -3.31
N PRO A 159 -6.03 15.84 -2.94
CA PRO A 159 -6.23 17.20 -3.47
C PRO A 159 -5.07 18.15 -3.17
N ASN A 160 -4.26 17.85 -2.16
CA ASN A 160 -3.13 18.67 -1.74
C ASN A 160 -1.81 18.33 -2.46
N MET A 161 -1.76 17.23 -3.21
CA MET A 161 -0.58 16.88 -4.02
C MET A 161 -0.59 17.64 -5.35
N THR A 162 0.58 17.86 -5.91
CA THR A 162 0.76 18.16 -7.33
C THR A 162 0.58 16.90 -8.16
N ASP A 163 0.41 17.04 -9.48
CA ASP A 163 0.31 15.89 -10.38
C ASP A 163 1.58 15.04 -10.36
N ASP A 164 2.75 15.67 -10.28
CA ASP A 164 4.04 14.98 -10.17
C ASP A 164 4.19 14.18 -8.86
N GLU A 165 3.75 14.72 -7.74
CA GLU A 165 3.76 14.02 -6.45
C GLU A 165 2.82 12.82 -6.46
N PHE A 166 1.65 12.97 -7.08
CA PHE A 166 0.68 11.89 -7.22
C PHE A 166 1.23 10.74 -8.08
N LEU A 167 1.85 11.05 -9.23
CA LEU A 167 2.50 10.08 -10.09
C LEU A 167 3.66 9.36 -9.36
N LYS A 168 4.47 10.11 -8.61
CA LYS A 168 5.56 9.53 -7.80
C LYS A 168 5.06 8.62 -6.68
N ALA A 169 3.87 8.87 -6.14
CA ALA A 169 3.26 8.00 -5.14
C ALA A 169 2.76 6.66 -5.74
N ASP A 170 2.57 6.62 -7.05
CA ASP A 170 2.16 5.43 -7.79
C ASP A 170 3.30 4.69 -8.50
N SER A 171 4.49 5.32 -8.62
CA SER A 171 5.67 4.71 -9.26
C SER A 171 6.94 5.17 -8.56
N TYR A 172 7.61 4.27 -7.85
CA TYR A 172 8.79 4.58 -7.04
C TYR A 172 9.65 3.34 -6.79
N THR A 173 10.88 3.57 -6.32
CA THR A 173 11.78 2.52 -5.86
C THR A 173 11.94 2.60 -4.34
N LEU A 174 11.82 1.47 -3.65
CA LEU A 174 12.10 1.33 -2.23
C LEU A 174 13.41 0.59 -2.04
N GLU A 175 14.43 1.24 -1.52
CA GLU A 175 15.63 0.58 -1.06
C GLU A 175 15.35 -0.14 0.27
N LEU A 176 15.68 -1.43 0.32
CA LEU A 176 15.59 -2.27 1.52
C LEU A 176 16.95 -2.31 2.21
N ASP A 177 17.45 -1.15 2.62
CA ASP A 177 18.84 -0.92 3.07
C ASP A 177 19.26 -1.72 4.31
N ASP A 178 18.32 -2.15 5.15
CA ASP A 178 18.57 -2.99 6.33
C ASP A 178 18.28 -4.49 6.10
N PHE A 179 17.86 -4.89 4.89
CA PHE A 179 17.38 -6.24 4.62
C PHE A 179 18.47 -7.29 4.83
N TYR A 180 19.64 -7.12 4.20
CA TYR A 180 20.71 -8.10 4.34
C TYR A 180 21.34 -8.15 5.73
N SER A 181 21.34 -7.05 6.46
CA SER A 181 21.79 -7.05 7.86
C SER A 181 20.84 -7.81 8.78
N ARG A 182 19.57 -7.90 8.42
CA ARG A 182 18.54 -8.63 9.19
C ARG A 182 18.41 -10.10 8.79
N PHE A 183 18.52 -10.40 7.51
CA PHE A 183 18.13 -11.70 6.95
C PHE A 183 19.26 -12.45 6.24
N GLY A 184 20.43 -11.82 6.10
CA GLY A 184 21.55 -12.37 5.32
C GLY A 184 21.46 -12.06 3.82
N SER A 185 22.56 -12.21 3.12
CA SER A 185 22.66 -12.03 1.67
C SER A 185 22.20 -13.27 0.93
N SER A 186 21.78 -13.10 -0.35
CA SER A 186 21.36 -14.20 -1.24
C SER A 186 22.41 -15.29 -1.47
N SER A 187 23.68 -15.05 -1.10
CA SER A 187 24.76 -16.04 -1.15
C SER A 187 24.74 -17.06 0.01
N GLY A 188 23.78 -16.97 0.92
CA GLY A 188 23.63 -17.84 2.09
C GLY A 188 22.25 -18.50 2.25
N LEU A 189 21.36 -18.36 1.27
CA LEU A 189 20.06 -19.04 1.24
C LEU A 189 20.07 -20.18 0.23
#